data_636fca66ef3318222b457474242a9a41
#
_entry.id   636fca66ef3318222b457474242a9a41
#
_cell.length_a   1.000
_cell.length_b   1.000
_cell.length_c   1.000
_cell.angle_alpha   90.00
_cell.angle_beta   90.00
_cell.angle_gamma   90.00
#
_symmetry.space_group_name_H-M   'P 1'
#
loop_
_entity.id
_entity.type
_entity.pdbx_description
1 polymer ?
#
loop_
_entity_poly.entity_id
_entity_poly.type
_entity_poly.pdbx_seq_one_letter_code
_entity_poly.pdbx_strand_id
1 'polypeptide(L)'
;MFSDKLLENLLNDKITDYTQIGKNAGKKDITAGKTLDNLAGIAIGLSSKEEVRSLSYGEVLISETINYRTQRPERGGLFCEQIFGPRKNYECACGKYKRIRYKGVICERCGVEVTTSQVRRQRTGHIELAAPVVHIWYLKSVPSRIGLLLDVSAKKLDQVVYFASYIITDVYEDKRDEALSDLDNAYKTHKTELQRKIQSSLSEAKLRLEEKAITKKMFSEVE
;
A
#
# COMPACT_ATOMS: atom_id res chain seq x y z
N MET A 1 0.96 26.37 7.52
CA MET A 1 -0.47 26.56 7.77
C MET A 1 -1.13 26.91 6.43
N PHE A 2 -1.31 25.91 5.56
CA PHE A 2 -2.09 26.06 4.35
C PHE A 2 -3.56 25.88 4.75
N SER A 3 -4.38 26.90 4.52
CA SER A 3 -5.72 26.96 5.04
C SER A 3 -6.60 25.87 4.39
N ASP A 4 -7.34 25.14 5.23
CA ASP A 4 -8.31 24.12 4.84
C ASP A 4 -9.33 24.61 3.79
N LYS A 5 -9.54 25.91 3.68
CA LYS A 5 -10.37 26.58 2.66
C LYS A 5 -9.84 26.46 1.23
N LEU A 6 -8.51 26.30 1.03
CA LEU A 6 -7.94 26.11 -0.32
C LEU A 6 -8.15 24.68 -0.81
N LEU A 7 -8.12 23.70 0.08
CA LEU A 7 -8.44 22.31 -0.22
C LEU A 7 -9.94 22.10 -0.46
N GLU A 8 -10.81 22.75 0.31
CA GLU A 8 -12.26 22.73 0.06
C GLU A 8 -12.64 23.40 -1.27
N ASN A 9 -12.01 24.51 -1.64
CA ASN A 9 -12.27 25.18 -2.92
C ASN A 9 -11.76 24.37 -4.12
N LEU A 10 -10.62 23.66 -4.00
CA LEU A 10 -10.12 22.74 -5.04
C LEU A 10 -10.96 21.48 -5.18
N LEU A 11 -11.62 21.05 -4.11
CA LEU A 11 -12.56 19.92 -4.12
C LEU A 11 -13.96 20.32 -4.59
N ASN A 12 -14.37 21.59 -4.38
CA ASN A 12 -15.71 22.09 -4.74
C ASN A 12 -15.78 22.75 -6.13
N ASP A 13 -14.64 23.12 -6.76
CA ASP A 13 -14.65 23.65 -8.11
C ASP A 13 -14.88 22.54 -9.13
N LYS A 14 -16.16 22.40 -9.49
CA LYS A 14 -16.67 21.63 -10.62
C LYS A 14 -16.59 20.10 -10.50
N ILE A 15 -17.08 19.54 -9.43
CA ILE A 15 -17.85 18.31 -9.55
C ILE A 15 -19.22 18.71 -10.10
N THR A 16 -19.27 19.14 -11.36
CA THR A 16 -20.53 19.18 -12.08
C THR A 16 -21.05 17.75 -12.12
N ASP A 17 -22.20 17.56 -11.58
CA ASP A 17 -23.13 16.45 -11.54
C ASP A 17 -22.93 15.26 -12.52
N TYR A 18 -21.71 14.71 -12.60
CA TYR A 18 -21.46 13.42 -13.26
C TYR A 18 -22.05 12.24 -12.48
N THR A 19 -22.45 12.45 -11.22
CA THR A 19 -23.13 11.46 -10.38
C THR A 19 -24.54 11.13 -10.87
N GLN A 20 -25.18 11.98 -11.68
CA GLN A 20 -26.50 11.71 -12.24
C GLN A 20 -26.43 10.77 -13.47
N ILE A 21 -25.31 10.74 -14.19
CA ILE A 21 -25.14 9.88 -15.36
C ILE A 21 -24.91 8.41 -14.94
N GLY A 22 -24.25 8.17 -13.81
CA GLY A 22 -24.00 6.82 -13.27
C GLY A 22 -25.19 6.17 -12.57
N LYS A 23 -26.10 6.95 -11.97
CA LYS A 23 -27.24 6.39 -11.20
C LYS A 23 -28.30 5.68 -12.05
N ASN A 24 -28.35 5.94 -13.35
CA ASN A 24 -29.23 5.24 -14.28
C ASN A 24 -28.60 4.05 -15.00
N ALA A 25 -27.30 3.79 -14.81
CA ALA A 25 -26.59 2.64 -15.37
C ALA A 25 -26.72 1.36 -14.53
N GLY A 26 -27.23 1.47 -13.30
CA GLY A 26 -27.49 0.33 -12.44
C GLY A 26 -28.77 -0.41 -12.84
N LYS A 27 -28.63 -1.59 -13.43
CA LYS A 27 -29.70 -2.57 -13.69
C LYS A 27 -30.49 -2.49 -15.00
N LYS A 28 -29.90 -2.04 -16.09
CA LYS A 28 -30.44 -2.38 -17.40
C LYS A 28 -29.45 -3.30 -18.11
N ASP A 29 -29.95 -4.51 -18.48
CA ASP A 29 -29.23 -5.46 -19.30
C ASP A 29 -28.63 -4.76 -20.52
N ILE A 30 -27.30 -4.68 -20.56
CA ILE A 30 -26.54 -4.12 -21.70
C ILE A 30 -26.64 -5.00 -22.95
N THR A 31 -27.43 -6.07 -22.87
CA THR A 31 -27.61 -7.07 -23.93
C THR A 31 -28.72 -6.77 -24.94
N ALA A 32 -29.47 -5.68 -24.78
CA ALA A 32 -30.48 -5.31 -25.78
C ALA A 32 -29.89 -4.25 -26.73
N GLY A 33 -29.30 -4.69 -27.83
CA GLY A 33 -29.14 -4.08 -29.14
C GLY A 33 -29.28 -2.56 -29.32
N LYS A 34 -28.71 -1.76 -28.43
CA LYS A 34 -28.55 -0.32 -28.67
C LYS A 34 -27.30 -0.12 -29.50
N THR A 35 -27.49 0.25 -30.73
CA THR A 35 -26.44 0.64 -31.64
C THR A 35 -25.60 1.76 -31.01
N LEU A 36 -24.30 1.65 -31.16
CA LEU A 36 -23.28 2.65 -30.69
C LEU A 36 -23.51 4.04 -31.28
N ASP A 37 -24.38 4.16 -32.27
CA ASP A 37 -24.67 5.36 -33.04
C ASP A 37 -25.28 6.52 -32.22
N ASN A 38 -25.82 6.21 -31.03
CA ASN A 38 -26.43 7.20 -30.12
C ASN A 38 -25.56 7.49 -28.88
N LEU A 39 -24.27 7.12 -28.87
CA LEU A 39 -23.38 7.38 -27.75
C LEU A 39 -22.86 8.81 -27.82
N ALA A 40 -23.35 9.70 -26.95
CA ALA A 40 -22.89 11.09 -26.91
C ALA A 40 -21.45 11.26 -26.39
N GLY A 41 -20.99 10.30 -25.60
CA GLY A 41 -19.63 10.31 -25.04
C GLY A 41 -19.42 9.25 -23.96
N ILE A 42 -18.18 9.04 -23.59
CA ILE A 42 -17.76 8.16 -22.50
C ILE A 42 -17.01 9.00 -21.47
N ALA A 43 -17.45 8.98 -20.23
CA ALA A 43 -16.76 9.61 -19.12
C ALA A 43 -16.05 8.54 -18.27
N ILE A 44 -14.77 8.76 -18.01
CA ILE A 44 -13.97 7.88 -17.14
C ILE A 44 -13.63 8.64 -15.87
N GLY A 45 -14.02 8.08 -14.73
CA GLY A 45 -13.79 8.67 -13.42
C GLY A 45 -13.40 7.64 -12.38
N LEU A 46 -13.15 8.10 -11.17
CA LEU A 46 -12.90 7.23 -10.02
C LEU A 46 -14.24 6.83 -9.39
N SER A 47 -14.37 5.55 -9.06
CA SER A 47 -15.52 5.04 -8.31
C SER A 47 -15.30 5.20 -6.81
N SER A 48 -16.36 5.53 -6.09
CA SER A 48 -16.35 5.53 -4.62
C SER A 48 -16.37 4.11 -4.06
N LYS A 49 -16.05 3.94 -2.77
CA LYS A 49 -16.12 2.63 -2.09
C LYS A 49 -17.51 2.05 -2.12
N GLU A 50 -18.52 2.90 -1.94
CA GLU A 50 -19.92 2.55 -1.93
C GLU A 50 -20.38 2.07 -3.31
N GLU A 51 -19.93 2.71 -4.38
CA GLU A 51 -20.21 2.29 -5.74
C GLU A 51 -19.59 0.93 -6.05
N VAL A 52 -18.32 0.73 -5.68
CA VAL A 52 -17.63 -0.57 -5.87
C VAL A 52 -18.38 -1.69 -5.14
N ARG A 53 -18.79 -1.46 -3.89
CA ARG A 53 -19.58 -2.43 -3.12
C ARG A 53 -20.95 -2.70 -3.73
N SER A 54 -21.63 -1.67 -4.23
CA SER A 54 -22.95 -1.82 -4.83
C SER A 54 -22.95 -2.63 -6.13
N LEU A 55 -21.85 -2.57 -6.88
CA LEU A 55 -21.66 -3.31 -8.12
C LEU A 55 -21.09 -4.72 -7.90
N SER A 56 -20.59 -4.99 -6.69
CA SER A 56 -19.93 -6.25 -6.36
C SER A 56 -20.94 -7.37 -6.06
N TYR A 57 -20.64 -8.57 -6.53
CA TYR A 57 -21.38 -9.79 -6.22
C TYR A 57 -20.86 -10.51 -4.96
N GLY A 58 -19.75 -10.07 -4.40
CA GLY A 58 -19.20 -10.60 -3.16
C GLY A 58 -17.73 -10.22 -2.94
N GLU A 59 -17.27 -10.46 -1.72
CA GLU A 59 -15.91 -10.22 -1.30
C GLU A 59 -15.01 -11.41 -1.61
N VAL A 60 -13.82 -11.13 -2.14
CA VAL A 60 -12.76 -12.12 -2.36
C VAL A 60 -11.88 -12.16 -1.12
N LEU A 61 -11.89 -13.28 -0.39
CA LEU A 61 -11.20 -13.45 0.88
C LEU A 61 -9.83 -14.13 0.74
N ILE A 62 -9.62 -14.92 -0.32
CA ILE A 62 -8.45 -15.74 -0.53
C ILE A 62 -7.77 -15.34 -1.85
N SER A 63 -6.45 -15.25 -1.83
CA SER A 63 -5.65 -14.92 -3.03
C SER A 63 -5.54 -16.06 -4.04
N GLU A 64 -5.95 -17.27 -3.68
CA GLU A 64 -5.88 -18.43 -4.54
C GLU A 64 -6.87 -18.35 -5.71
N THR A 65 -6.46 -18.86 -6.85
CA THR A 65 -7.27 -18.85 -8.07
C THR A 65 -7.98 -20.18 -8.30
N ILE A 66 -7.19 -21.24 -8.47
CA ILE A 66 -7.65 -22.60 -8.72
C ILE A 66 -6.91 -23.59 -7.84
N ASN A 67 -7.57 -24.65 -7.47
CA ASN A 67 -6.93 -25.80 -6.83
C ASN A 67 -6.11 -26.57 -7.89
N TYR A 68 -4.79 -26.68 -7.68
CA TYR A 68 -3.88 -27.30 -8.65
C TYR A 68 -4.19 -28.77 -8.91
N ARG A 69 -4.74 -29.50 -7.92
CA ARG A 69 -5.08 -30.93 -8.01
C ARG A 69 -6.37 -31.18 -8.76
N THR A 70 -7.42 -30.39 -8.44
CA THR A 70 -8.76 -30.58 -9.03
C THR A 70 -9.03 -29.71 -10.23
N GLN A 71 -8.18 -28.72 -10.51
CA GLN A 71 -8.33 -27.72 -11.58
C GLN A 71 -9.67 -26.96 -11.48
N ARG A 72 -10.23 -26.85 -10.26
CA ARG A 72 -11.47 -26.13 -9.99
C ARG A 72 -11.16 -24.83 -9.26
N PRO A 73 -11.95 -23.76 -9.51
CA PRO A 73 -11.83 -22.49 -8.78
C PRO A 73 -11.98 -22.73 -7.26
N GLU A 74 -11.09 -22.12 -6.49
CA GLU A 74 -11.21 -22.14 -5.05
C GLU A 74 -12.38 -21.28 -4.57
N ARG A 75 -13.03 -21.74 -3.50
CA ARG A 75 -14.17 -21.03 -2.92
C ARG A 75 -13.67 -19.81 -2.16
N GLY A 76 -14.25 -18.63 -2.45
CA GLY A 76 -13.81 -17.36 -1.88
C GLY A 76 -12.54 -16.79 -2.53
N GLY A 77 -11.99 -17.46 -3.56
CA GLY A 77 -10.82 -17.02 -4.29
C GLY A 77 -11.14 -16.10 -5.46
N LEU A 78 -10.09 -15.72 -6.19
CA LEU A 78 -10.18 -14.78 -7.33
C LEU A 78 -11.01 -15.29 -8.51
N PHE A 79 -11.25 -16.60 -8.60
CA PHE A 79 -12.11 -17.21 -9.64
C PHE A 79 -13.33 -17.91 -9.07
N CYS A 80 -13.72 -17.59 -7.85
CA CYS A 80 -14.86 -18.22 -7.17
C CYS A 80 -16.13 -18.24 -8.02
N GLU A 81 -16.72 -19.43 -8.19
CA GLU A 81 -17.97 -19.58 -8.96
C GLU A 81 -19.18 -18.99 -8.25
N GLN A 82 -19.14 -18.87 -6.93
CA GLN A 82 -20.21 -18.27 -6.15
C GLN A 82 -20.29 -16.74 -6.38
N ILE A 83 -19.14 -16.07 -6.50
CA ILE A 83 -19.07 -14.62 -6.70
C ILE A 83 -19.27 -14.29 -8.20
N PHE A 84 -18.48 -14.91 -9.06
CA PHE A 84 -18.41 -14.54 -10.48
C PHE A 84 -19.37 -15.34 -11.37
N GLY A 85 -19.90 -16.44 -10.89
CA GLY A 85 -20.80 -17.29 -11.66
C GLY A 85 -20.18 -18.62 -12.09
N PRO A 86 -20.99 -19.51 -12.70
CA PRO A 86 -20.58 -20.88 -13.03
C PRO A 86 -19.57 -20.91 -14.18
N ARG A 87 -18.68 -21.90 -14.17
CA ARG A 87 -17.70 -22.14 -15.25
C ARG A 87 -18.32 -22.75 -16.48
N LYS A 88 -19.37 -23.58 -16.30
CA LYS A 88 -20.14 -24.21 -17.40
C LYS A 88 -21.54 -23.64 -17.49
N ASN A 89 -22.07 -23.54 -18.69
CA ASN A 89 -23.42 -23.04 -18.90
C ASN A 89 -24.44 -23.92 -18.19
N TYR A 90 -25.30 -23.30 -17.38
CA TYR A 90 -26.42 -23.94 -16.69
C TYR A 90 -26.04 -25.15 -15.83
N GLU A 91 -24.86 -25.13 -15.25
CA GLU A 91 -24.37 -26.15 -14.30
C GLU A 91 -23.78 -25.49 -13.07
N CYS A 92 -24.21 -25.91 -11.88
CA CYS A 92 -23.61 -25.44 -10.63
C CYS A 92 -22.28 -26.16 -10.34
N ALA A 93 -21.42 -25.60 -9.48
CA ALA A 93 -20.08 -26.13 -9.18
C ALA A 93 -20.09 -27.57 -8.65
N CYS A 94 -21.10 -27.96 -7.84
CA CYS A 94 -21.21 -29.30 -7.29
C CYS A 94 -21.90 -30.29 -8.24
N GLY A 95 -22.49 -29.84 -9.36
CA GLY A 95 -23.20 -30.68 -10.34
C GLY A 95 -24.60 -31.13 -9.92
N LYS A 96 -25.15 -30.63 -8.80
CA LYS A 96 -26.54 -30.96 -8.37
C LYS A 96 -27.57 -30.49 -9.38
N TYR A 97 -27.44 -29.25 -9.81
CA TYR A 97 -28.31 -28.64 -10.80
C TYR A 97 -27.60 -28.55 -12.16
N LYS A 98 -28.19 -29.16 -13.16
CA LYS A 98 -27.71 -29.12 -14.56
C LYS A 98 -28.88 -28.83 -15.48
N ARG A 99 -28.61 -28.20 -16.59
CA ARG A 99 -29.55 -27.85 -17.68
C ARG A 99 -30.32 -26.56 -17.42
N ILE A 100 -30.82 -26.01 -18.53
CA ILE A 100 -31.48 -24.68 -18.62
C ILE A 100 -32.74 -24.55 -17.76
N ARG A 101 -33.43 -25.67 -17.48
CA ARG A 101 -34.64 -25.67 -16.65
C ARG A 101 -34.45 -25.12 -15.26
N TYR A 102 -33.21 -25.13 -14.74
CA TYR A 102 -32.84 -24.61 -13.42
C TYR A 102 -32.23 -23.21 -13.50
N LYS A 103 -32.36 -22.49 -14.60
CA LYS A 103 -31.86 -21.13 -14.78
C LYS A 103 -32.34 -20.23 -13.64
N GLY A 104 -31.42 -19.50 -13.03
CA GLY A 104 -31.68 -18.57 -11.93
C GLY A 104 -31.78 -19.20 -10.53
N VAL A 105 -31.70 -20.53 -10.42
CA VAL A 105 -31.70 -21.21 -9.12
C VAL A 105 -30.32 -21.12 -8.51
N ILE A 106 -30.27 -20.67 -7.24
CA ILE A 106 -29.05 -20.70 -6.43
C ILE A 106 -28.95 -22.07 -5.76
N CYS A 107 -27.86 -22.77 -6.01
CA CYS A 107 -27.66 -24.11 -5.46
C CYS A 107 -27.45 -24.04 -3.94
N GLU A 108 -28.28 -24.72 -3.15
CA GLU A 108 -28.23 -24.77 -1.70
C GLU A 108 -26.88 -25.36 -1.20
N ARG A 109 -26.28 -26.29 -1.95
CA ARG A 109 -25.05 -26.99 -1.57
C ARG A 109 -23.78 -26.17 -1.83
N CYS A 110 -23.67 -25.51 -2.98
CA CYS A 110 -22.47 -24.82 -3.39
C CYS A 110 -22.65 -23.28 -3.51
N GLY A 111 -23.86 -22.76 -3.37
CA GLY A 111 -24.15 -21.32 -3.44
C GLY A 111 -24.01 -20.70 -4.85
N VAL A 112 -23.76 -21.51 -5.87
CA VAL A 112 -23.57 -21.02 -7.24
C VAL A 112 -24.92 -20.90 -7.94
N GLU A 113 -25.18 -19.75 -8.56
CA GLU A 113 -26.36 -19.52 -9.39
C GLU A 113 -26.21 -20.24 -10.73
N VAL A 114 -27.27 -20.91 -11.13
CA VAL A 114 -27.32 -21.65 -12.40
C VAL A 114 -27.66 -20.69 -13.56
N THR A 115 -26.63 -20.22 -14.25
CA THR A 115 -26.73 -19.26 -15.34
C THR A 115 -25.70 -19.57 -16.44
N THR A 116 -25.61 -18.71 -17.43
CA THR A 116 -24.59 -18.84 -18.48
C THR A 116 -23.21 -18.48 -17.95
N SER A 117 -22.17 -19.11 -18.47
CA SER A 117 -20.77 -18.81 -18.09
C SER A 117 -20.31 -17.41 -18.51
N GLN A 118 -21.01 -16.76 -19.43
CA GLN A 118 -20.72 -15.38 -19.88
C GLN A 118 -20.84 -14.35 -18.77
N VAL A 119 -21.67 -14.60 -17.75
CA VAL A 119 -21.80 -13.70 -16.60
C VAL A 119 -20.48 -13.48 -15.86
N ARG A 120 -19.53 -14.40 -15.98
CA ARG A 120 -18.18 -14.27 -15.38
C ARG A 120 -17.39 -13.10 -15.96
N ARG A 121 -17.73 -12.63 -17.14
CA ARG A 121 -17.11 -11.44 -17.76
C ARG A 121 -17.79 -10.13 -17.37
N GLN A 122 -18.96 -10.20 -16.75
CA GLN A 122 -19.77 -9.05 -16.39
C GLN A 122 -19.77 -8.80 -14.88
N ARG A 123 -19.72 -9.88 -14.08
CA ARG A 123 -19.76 -9.79 -12.63
C ARG A 123 -18.44 -9.34 -12.06
N THR A 124 -18.49 -8.38 -11.15
CA THR A 124 -17.36 -7.87 -10.41
C THR A 124 -17.42 -8.36 -8.97
N GLY A 125 -16.29 -8.58 -8.35
CA GLY A 125 -16.13 -8.77 -6.93
C GLY A 125 -15.28 -7.63 -6.35
N HIS A 126 -15.15 -7.57 -5.04
CA HIS A 126 -14.29 -6.60 -4.37
C HIS A 126 -13.35 -7.28 -3.38
N ILE A 127 -12.29 -6.59 -3.05
CA ILE A 127 -11.32 -6.98 -2.03
C ILE A 127 -11.27 -5.84 -1.03
N GLU A 128 -11.52 -6.12 0.25
CA GLU A 128 -11.30 -5.13 1.30
C GLU A 128 -9.83 -5.09 1.68
N LEU A 129 -9.25 -3.90 1.57
CA LEU A 129 -7.84 -3.70 1.88
C LEU A 129 -7.68 -3.45 3.38
N ALA A 130 -6.67 -4.05 4.02
CA ALA A 130 -6.35 -3.84 5.41
C ALA A 130 -5.90 -2.40 5.73
N ALA A 131 -5.32 -1.72 4.74
CA ALA A 131 -4.86 -0.34 4.83
C ALA A 131 -5.17 0.42 3.53
N PRO A 132 -5.32 1.75 3.58
CA PRO A 132 -5.48 2.57 2.38
C PRO A 132 -4.29 2.41 1.45
N VAL A 133 -4.56 2.30 0.14
CA VAL A 133 -3.54 2.18 -0.90
C VAL A 133 -3.65 3.37 -1.83
N VAL A 134 -2.51 3.87 -2.28
CA VAL A 134 -2.42 5.00 -3.20
C VAL A 134 -2.91 4.61 -4.59
N HIS A 135 -3.80 5.41 -5.17
CA HIS A 135 -4.29 5.17 -6.52
C HIS A 135 -3.19 5.43 -7.55
N ILE A 136 -3.06 4.50 -8.50
CA ILE A 136 -2.00 4.50 -9.51
C ILE A 136 -2.00 5.75 -10.40
N TRP A 137 -3.16 6.36 -10.68
CA TRP A 137 -3.25 7.59 -11.48
C TRP A 137 -2.54 8.77 -10.85
N TYR A 138 -2.50 8.84 -9.51
CA TYR A 138 -1.82 9.93 -8.79
C TYR A 138 -0.35 9.64 -8.55
N LEU A 139 0.02 8.35 -8.50
CA LEU A 139 1.40 7.92 -8.22
C LEU A 139 2.25 7.83 -9.48
N LYS A 140 1.75 7.10 -10.51
CA LYS A 140 2.53 6.75 -11.72
C LYS A 140 2.30 7.68 -12.91
N SER A 141 1.49 8.74 -12.78
CA SER A 141 1.40 9.77 -13.80
C SER A 141 2.73 10.50 -13.99
N VAL A 142 3.01 10.96 -15.17
CA VAL A 142 4.20 11.77 -15.45
C VAL A 142 3.75 13.19 -15.81
N PRO A 143 4.02 14.19 -14.97
CA PRO A 143 4.66 14.12 -13.65
C PRO A 143 3.74 13.53 -12.56
N SER A 144 4.32 12.90 -11.51
CA SER A 144 3.54 12.37 -10.39
C SER A 144 2.83 13.49 -9.62
N ARG A 145 1.50 13.43 -9.54
CA ARG A 145 0.69 14.44 -8.84
C ARG A 145 1.01 14.51 -7.36
N ILE A 146 1.15 13.35 -6.72
CA ILE A 146 1.52 13.25 -5.29
C ILE A 146 2.95 13.75 -5.08
N GLY A 147 3.88 13.39 -5.97
CA GLY A 147 5.27 13.85 -5.89
C GLY A 147 5.38 15.37 -5.95
N LEU A 148 4.60 16.01 -6.83
CA LEU A 148 4.55 17.48 -6.93
C LEU A 148 3.96 18.14 -5.68
N LEU A 149 2.89 17.57 -5.11
CA LEU A 149 2.25 18.14 -3.92
C LEU A 149 3.12 18.04 -2.67
N LEU A 150 3.89 16.94 -2.55
CA LEU A 150 4.77 16.69 -1.40
C LEU A 150 6.20 17.18 -1.61
N ASP A 151 6.52 17.68 -2.81
CA ASP A 151 7.90 18.03 -3.22
C ASP A 151 8.89 16.88 -2.99
N VAL A 152 8.45 15.65 -3.30
CA VAL A 152 9.23 14.43 -3.12
C VAL A 152 9.50 13.78 -4.47
N SER A 153 10.75 13.38 -4.71
CA SER A 153 11.10 12.68 -5.95
C SER A 153 10.35 11.34 -6.07
N ALA A 154 10.01 10.96 -7.30
CA ALA A 154 9.26 9.73 -7.58
C ALA A 154 9.91 8.47 -6.97
N LYS A 155 11.26 8.40 -6.99
CA LYS A 155 12.00 7.28 -6.39
C LYS A 155 11.80 7.17 -4.88
N LYS A 156 11.84 8.31 -4.16
CA LYS A 156 11.61 8.34 -2.70
C LYS A 156 10.16 8.02 -2.37
N LEU A 157 9.24 8.54 -3.19
CA LEU A 157 7.81 8.26 -3.04
C LEU A 157 7.50 6.77 -3.23
N ASP A 158 8.09 6.12 -4.23
CA ASP A 158 7.96 4.68 -4.45
C ASP A 158 8.46 3.88 -3.23
N GLN A 159 9.58 4.28 -2.63
CA GLN A 159 10.09 3.62 -1.41
C GLN A 159 9.10 3.69 -0.25
N VAL A 160 8.44 4.81 -0.07
CA VAL A 160 7.42 4.97 0.99
C VAL A 160 6.17 4.14 0.67
N VAL A 161 5.67 4.21 -0.55
CA VAL A 161 4.45 3.49 -0.97
C VAL A 161 4.62 1.97 -0.91
N TYR A 162 5.81 1.46 -1.22
CA TYR A 162 6.14 0.03 -1.13
C TYR A 162 6.71 -0.39 0.24
N PHE A 163 6.53 0.44 1.28
CA PHE A 163 6.96 0.14 2.66
C PHE A 163 8.46 -0.10 2.85
N ALA A 164 9.30 0.40 1.93
CA ALA A 164 10.76 0.33 2.06
C ALA A 164 11.35 1.48 2.89
N SER A 165 10.60 2.56 3.07
CA SER A 165 10.99 3.75 3.85
C SER A 165 9.79 4.39 4.52
N TYR A 166 10.07 5.22 5.53
CA TYR A 166 9.04 6.01 6.22
C TYR A 166 9.10 7.47 5.77
N ILE A 167 7.95 8.14 5.82
CA ILE A 167 7.85 9.59 5.68
C ILE A 167 7.61 10.20 7.06
N ILE A 168 8.32 11.28 7.37
CA ILE A 168 8.10 12.03 8.59
C ILE A 168 6.90 12.94 8.36
N THR A 169 5.85 12.79 9.17
CA THR A 169 4.64 13.61 9.10
C THR A 169 4.70 14.77 10.09
N ASP A 170 5.21 14.52 11.28
CA ASP A 170 5.25 15.48 12.37
C ASP A 170 6.60 15.44 13.10
N VAL A 171 7.08 16.60 13.52
CA VAL A 171 8.28 16.75 14.32
C VAL A 171 7.92 17.48 15.61
N TYR A 172 8.18 16.84 16.74
CA TYR A 172 8.01 17.44 18.07
C TYR A 172 9.27 18.25 18.41
N GLU A 173 9.20 19.57 18.28
CA GLU A 173 10.36 20.46 18.48
C GLU A 173 10.92 20.36 19.90
N ASP A 174 10.06 20.32 20.91
CA ASP A 174 10.47 20.20 22.30
C ASP A 174 11.31 18.93 22.56
N LYS A 175 10.88 17.79 22.04
CA LYS A 175 11.62 16.53 22.16
C LYS A 175 12.91 16.52 21.35
N ARG A 176 12.94 17.23 20.23
CA ARG A 176 14.16 17.39 19.43
C ARG A 176 15.21 18.17 20.22
N ASP A 177 14.81 19.27 20.84
CA ASP A 177 15.72 20.14 21.59
C ASP A 177 16.23 19.44 22.87
N GLU A 178 15.39 18.66 23.54
CA GLU A 178 15.79 17.80 24.65
C GLU A 178 16.81 16.74 24.18
N ALA A 179 16.52 16.02 23.10
CA ALA A 179 17.45 15.03 22.54
C ALA A 179 18.77 15.62 22.07
N LEU A 180 18.78 16.85 21.53
CA LEU A 180 20.00 17.55 21.17
C LEU A 180 20.84 17.93 22.41
N SER A 181 20.20 18.40 23.49
CA SER A 181 20.87 18.71 24.75
C SER A 181 21.50 17.47 25.39
N ASP A 182 20.80 16.32 25.35
CA ASP A 182 21.31 15.04 25.86
C ASP A 182 22.52 14.55 25.05
N LEU A 183 22.45 14.70 23.73
CA LEU A 183 23.53 14.36 22.81
C LEU A 183 24.79 15.23 23.07
N ASP A 184 24.60 16.53 23.26
CA ASP A 184 25.69 17.45 23.60
C ASP A 184 26.33 17.11 24.94
N ASN A 185 25.53 16.75 25.93
CA ASN A 185 26.01 16.32 27.22
C ASN A 185 26.80 15.00 27.16
N ALA A 186 26.27 14.02 26.43
CA ALA A 186 26.93 12.74 26.16
C ALA A 186 28.26 12.95 25.42
N TYR A 187 28.29 13.83 24.42
CA TYR A 187 29.51 14.17 23.69
C TYR A 187 30.56 14.81 24.61
N LYS A 188 30.17 15.77 25.46
CA LYS A 188 31.07 16.43 26.40
C LYS A 188 31.67 15.43 27.38
N THR A 189 30.86 14.52 27.95
CA THR A 189 31.32 13.48 28.86
C THR A 189 32.29 12.52 28.18
N HIS A 190 31.98 12.00 27.02
CA HIS A 190 32.86 11.13 26.25
C HIS A 190 34.19 11.83 25.87
N LYS A 191 34.11 13.08 25.46
CA LYS A 191 35.29 13.86 25.13
C LYS A 191 36.23 14.02 26.33
N THR A 192 35.68 14.34 27.52
CA THR A 192 36.48 14.48 28.75
C THR A 192 37.08 13.15 29.21
N GLU A 193 36.32 12.04 29.07
CA GLU A 193 36.85 10.71 29.37
C GLU A 193 38.00 10.32 28.43
N LEU A 194 37.85 10.56 27.12
CA LEU A 194 38.93 10.30 26.17
C LEU A 194 40.16 11.15 26.42
N GLN A 195 39.99 12.43 26.73
CA GLN A 195 41.09 13.31 27.10
C GLN A 195 41.80 12.80 28.33
N ARG A 196 41.07 12.38 29.38
CA ARG A 196 41.63 11.80 30.59
C ARG A 196 42.41 10.52 30.33
N LYS A 197 41.87 9.61 29.50
CA LYS A 197 42.55 8.37 29.07
C LYS A 197 43.84 8.66 28.31
N ILE A 198 43.80 9.61 27.38
CA ILE A 198 45.00 10.03 26.63
C ILE A 198 46.05 10.62 27.58
N GLN A 199 45.63 11.45 28.51
CA GLN A 199 46.54 12.10 29.45
C GLN A 199 47.19 11.08 30.40
N SER A 200 46.41 10.09 30.89
CA SER A 200 46.97 9.00 31.70
C SER A 200 47.98 8.15 30.91
N SER A 201 47.62 7.78 29.68
CA SER A 201 48.54 6.99 28.82
C SER A 201 49.80 7.76 28.46
N LEU A 202 49.71 9.06 28.24
CA LEU A 202 50.90 9.92 28.04
C LEU A 202 51.78 10.03 29.26
N SER A 203 51.19 10.16 30.46
CA SER A 203 51.98 10.19 31.72
C SER A 203 52.68 8.85 31.97
N GLU A 204 52.02 7.73 31.77
CA GLU A 204 52.62 6.40 31.86
C GLU A 204 53.75 6.19 30.84
N ALA A 205 53.56 6.65 29.60
CA ALA A 205 54.61 6.56 28.57
C ALA A 205 55.82 7.41 28.91
N LYS A 206 55.60 8.62 29.49
CA LYS A 206 56.70 9.47 29.96
C LYS A 206 57.49 8.82 31.11
N LEU A 207 56.80 8.27 32.11
CA LEU A 207 57.43 7.53 33.20
C LEU A 207 58.30 6.35 32.69
N ARG A 208 57.78 5.56 31.76
CA ARG A 208 58.51 4.44 31.13
C ARG A 208 59.76 4.91 30.37
N LEU A 209 59.69 6.09 29.73
CA LEU A 209 60.85 6.67 29.04
C LEU A 209 61.92 7.18 30.04
N GLU A 210 61.50 7.79 31.15
CA GLU A 210 62.39 8.23 32.23
C GLU A 210 63.07 7.05 32.89
N GLU A 211 62.33 5.98 33.22
CA GLU A 211 62.91 4.74 33.73
C GLU A 211 63.98 4.13 32.81
N LYS A 212 63.67 4.07 31.50
CA LYS A 212 64.64 3.59 30.51
C LYS A 212 65.87 4.49 30.37
N ALA A 213 65.70 5.80 30.50
CA ALA A 213 66.81 6.74 30.48
C ALA A 213 67.72 6.61 31.73
N ILE A 214 67.10 6.38 32.91
CA ILE A 214 67.79 6.12 34.14
C ILE A 214 68.60 4.81 34.06
N THR A 215 67.96 3.72 33.63
CA THR A 215 68.65 2.44 33.47
C THR A 215 69.80 2.53 32.48
N LYS A 216 69.62 3.25 31.37
CA LYS A 216 70.71 3.46 30.38
C LYS A 216 71.91 4.24 30.98
N LYS A 217 71.64 5.25 31.84
CA LYS A 217 72.70 5.98 32.55
C LYS A 217 73.42 5.07 33.53
N MET A 218 72.71 4.28 34.31
CA MET A 218 73.28 3.33 35.25
C MET A 218 74.21 2.30 34.56
N PHE A 219 73.84 1.82 33.37
CA PHE A 219 74.69 0.91 32.61
C PHE A 219 75.92 1.58 32.00
N SER A 220 75.91 2.89 31.72
CA SER A 220 77.05 3.63 31.22
C SER A 220 78.05 4.10 32.33
N GLU A 221 77.65 4.00 33.57
CA GLU A 221 78.53 4.31 34.75
C GLU A 221 79.25 3.05 35.29
N VAL A 222 78.89 1.88 34.81
CA VAL A 222 79.48 0.58 35.23
C VAL A 222 80.55 0.06 34.21
N GLU A 223 80.67 0.69 33.05
CA GLU A 223 81.80 0.46 32.12
C GLU A 223 82.97 1.42 32.41
#